data_9130b13f6a9fb790ee538975ce46a70d
#
_entry.id   9130b13f6a9fb790ee538975ce46a70d
#
_cell.length_a   1.000
_cell.length_b   1.000
_cell.length_c   1.000
_cell.angle_alpha   90.00
_cell.angle_beta   90.00
_cell.angle_gamma   90.00
#
_symmetry.space_group_name_H-M   'P 1'
#
loop_
_entity.id
_entity.type
_entity.pdbx_description
1 polymer ?
#
loop_
_entity_poly.entity_id
_entity_poly.type
_entity_poly.pdbx_seq_one_letter_code
_entity_poly.pdbx_strand_id
1 'polypeptide(L)'
;MTVRLAVLTLLLSCGSSHAHDLWANGEIVPEWVKTACCGPDDAHHLRPDQVHRVSDDYYMVDGYRYRIPAKDALPSQDGDYWIFYRDGQGGSQSIVYCFFVPMNF
;
A
#
# COMPACT_ATOMS: atom_id res chain seq x y z
N MET A 1 21.18 0.52 -34.22
CA MET A 1 20.33 -0.60 -34.50
C MET A 1 19.77 -1.26 -33.28
N THR A 2 20.65 -1.71 -32.45
CA THR A 2 20.26 -2.48 -31.29
C THR A 2 19.88 -1.65 -30.10
N VAL A 3 20.03 -0.37 -30.21
CA VAL A 3 19.80 0.53 -29.07
C VAL A 3 18.34 0.55 -28.62
N ARG A 4 17.47 0.29 -29.55
CA ARG A 4 16.07 0.39 -29.22
C ARG A 4 15.60 -0.61 -28.20
N LEU A 5 16.26 -1.72 -28.13
CA LEU A 5 15.83 -2.79 -27.23
C LEU A 5 15.97 -2.41 -25.77
N ALA A 6 16.94 -1.57 -25.48
CA ALA A 6 17.17 -1.20 -24.10
C ALA A 6 16.04 -0.35 -23.56
N VAL A 7 15.37 0.38 -24.41
CA VAL A 7 14.30 1.27 -23.98
C VAL A 7 13.09 0.52 -23.49
N LEU A 8 12.78 -0.58 -24.13
CA LEU A 8 11.61 -1.36 -23.78
C LEU A 8 11.67 -1.92 -22.38
N THR A 9 12.86 -2.22 -21.93
CA THR A 9 13.03 -2.86 -20.64
C THR A 9 12.55 -1.97 -19.52
N LEU A 10 12.69 -0.67 -19.68
CA LEU A 10 12.35 0.25 -18.62
C LEU A 10 10.87 0.34 -18.37
N LEU A 11 10.06 0.02 -19.34
CA LEU A 11 8.62 0.15 -19.19
C LEU A 11 8.02 -0.92 -18.32
N LEU A 12 8.78 -1.94 -18.01
CA LEU A 12 8.29 -3.05 -17.22
C LEU A 12 8.63 -2.93 -15.75
N SER A 13 9.21 -1.82 -15.34
CA SER A 13 9.72 -1.71 -13.98
C SER A 13 8.63 -1.77 -12.93
N CYS A 14 7.44 -1.23 -13.23
CA CYS A 14 6.35 -1.27 -12.28
C CYS A 14 5.77 -2.66 -12.26
N GLY A 15 5.78 -3.46 -11.48
CA GLY A 15 5.20 -4.79 -11.44
C GLY A 15 6.20 -5.90 -11.57
N SER A 16 7.45 -5.55 -11.86
CA SER A 16 8.46 -6.58 -11.99
C SER A 16 9.38 -6.67 -10.78
N SER A 17 9.13 -5.87 -9.76
CA SER A 17 9.98 -5.85 -8.58
C SER A 17 9.66 -7.00 -7.66
N HIS A 18 10.64 -7.80 -7.37
CA HIS A 18 10.48 -8.93 -6.45
C HIS A 18 10.43 -8.49 -5.00
N ALA A 19 10.98 -7.32 -4.70
CA ALA A 19 11.02 -6.83 -3.33
C ALA A 19 9.62 -6.52 -2.80
N HIS A 20 8.66 -6.33 -3.70
CA HIS A 20 7.31 -5.93 -3.32
C HIS A 20 6.32 -7.06 -3.37
N ASP A 21 6.80 -8.29 -3.46
CA ASP A 21 5.89 -9.43 -3.52
C ASP A 21 5.38 -9.85 -2.16
N LEU A 22 6.02 -9.39 -1.10
CA LEU A 22 5.66 -9.79 0.27
C LEU A 22 5.29 -8.57 1.09
N TRP A 23 4.33 -8.77 1.97
CA TRP A 23 3.99 -7.77 2.97
C TRP A 23 5.12 -7.62 3.97
N ALA A 24 5.06 -6.57 4.77
CA ALA A 24 6.04 -6.39 5.82
C ALA A 24 6.10 -7.56 6.79
N ASN A 25 4.99 -8.27 6.94
CA ASN A 25 4.92 -9.44 7.81
C ASN A 25 5.31 -10.74 7.11
N GLY A 26 5.72 -10.69 5.85
CA GLY A 26 6.15 -11.86 5.11
C GLY A 26 5.08 -12.58 4.31
N GLU A 27 3.83 -12.15 4.39
CA GLU A 27 2.77 -12.75 3.60
C GLU A 27 2.83 -12.28 2.15
N ILE A 28 2.22 -13.06 1.26
CA ILE A 28 2.23 -12.72 -0.16
C ILE A 28 1.25 -11.59 -0.44
N VAL A 29 1.72 -10.60 -1.17
CA VAL A 29 0.88 -9.47 -1.59
C VAL A 29 -0.05 -9.94 -2.71
N PRO A 30 -1.37 -9.76 -2.58
CA PRO A 30 -2.28 -10.13 -3.65
C PRO A 30 -2.01 -9.35 -4.94
N GLU A 31 -2.31 -9.97 -6.05
CA GLU A 31 -2.01 -9.38 -7.34
C GLU A 31 -2.75 -8.06 -7.57
N TRP A 32 -4.00 -7.97 -7.13
CA TRP A 32 -4.77 -6.75 -7.32
C TRP A 32 -4.16 -5.56 -6.57
N VAL A 33 -3.55 -5.84 -5.43
CA VAL A 33 -2.90 -4.77 -4.65
C VAL A 33 -1.69 -4.26 -5.39
N LYS A 34 -0.90 -5.17 -5.96
CA LYS A 34 0.28 -4.75 -6.72
C LYS A 34 -0.10 -3.91 -7.92
N THR A 35 -1.22 -4.19 -8.53
CA THR A 35 -1.70 -3.41 -9.65
C THR A 35 -2.23 -2.06 -9.23
N ALA A 36 -2.94 -2.02 -8.11
CA ALA A 36 -3.57 -0.79 -7.65
C ALA A 36 -2.58 0.18 -7.02
N CYS A 37 -1.57 -0.33 -6.35
CA CYS A 37 -0.60 0.52 -5.67
C CYS A 37 0.80 0.05 -5.99
N CYS A 38 1.33 0.61 -7.05
CA CYS A 38 2.63 0.22 -7.59
C CYS A 38 3.71 1.10 -6.97
N GLY A 39 4.73 0.50 -6.38
CA GLY A 39 5.89 1.22 -5.96
C GLY A 39 6.31 1.11 -4.51
N PRO A 40 5.44 1.26 -3.55
CA PRO A 40 5.90 1.26 -2.16
C PRO A 40 6.43 -0.10 -1.73
N ASP A 41 7.41 -0.03 -0.84
CA ASP A 41 8.04 -1.24 -0.34
C ASP A 41 7.34 -1.78 0.88
N ASP A 42 6.70 -0.91 1.65
CA ASP A 42 6.20 -1.29 2.95
C ASP A 42 4.69 -1.40 2.94
N ALA A 43 4.23 -2.57 2.57
CA ALA A 43 2.82 -2.89 2.58
C ALA A 43 2.50 -3.62 3.88
N HIS A 44 1.47 -3.16 4.56
CA HIS A 44 1.08 -3.70 5.86
C HIS A 44 -0.34 -4.22 5.79
N HIS A 45 -0.51 -5.47 6.20
CA HIS A 45 -1.83 -6.06 6.35
C HIS A 45 -2.32 -5.76 7.76
N LEU A 46 -3.48 -5.15 7.87
CA LEU A 46 -3.98 -4.68 9.15
C LEU A 46 -5.11 -5.57 9.64
N ARG A 47 -5.13 -5.80 10.95
CA ARG A 47 -6.31 -6.41 11.57
C ARG A 47 -7.40 -5.32 11.70
N PRO A 48 -8.67 -5.71 11.66
CA PRO A 48 -9.74 -4.71 11.81
C PRO A 48 -9.62 -3.87 13.07
N ASP A 49 -9.10 -4.43 14.16
CA ASP A 49 -8.99 -3.70 15.42
C ASP A 49 -7.88 -2.67 15.40
N GLN A 50 -7.03 -2.65 14.39
CA GLN A 50 -5.98 -1.64 14.24
C GLN A 50 -6.46 -0.40 13.51
N VAL A 51 -7.64 -0.46 12.88
CA VAL A 51 -8.13 0.63 12.03
C VAL A 51 -9.29 1.31 12.72
N HIS A 52 -9.19 2.63 12.89
CA HIS A 52 -10.18 3.40 13.62
C HIS A 52 -10.70 4.53 12.75
N ARG A 53 -12.00 4.51 12.47
CA ARG A 53 -12.63 5.64 11.81
C ARG A 53 -12.99 6.65 12.90
N VAL A 54 -12.20 7.71 12.98
CA VAL A 54 -12.33 8.67 14.08
C VAL A 54 -13.49 9.61 13.83
N SER A 55 -13.70 9.99 12.57
CA SER A 55 -14.79 10.85 12.19
C SER A 55 -15.14 10.55 10.74
N ASP A 56 -16.09 11.29 10.20
CA ASP A 56 -16.41 11.15 8.78
C ASP A 56 -15.26 11.59 7.88
N ASP A 57 -14.29 12.30 8.44
CA ASP A 57 -13.25 12.93 7.64
C ASP A 57 -11.97 12.12 7.57
N TYR A 58 -11.66 11.29 8.59
CA TYR A 58 -10.37 10.61 8.58
C TYR A 58 -10.35 9.34 9.42
N TYR A 59 -9.34 8.52 9.12
CA TYR A 59 -9.01 7.30 9.86
C TYR A 59 -7.69 7.48 10.60
N MET A 60 -7.52 6.67 11.67
CA MET A 60 -6.24 6.48 12.32
C MET A 60 -5.94 4.99 12.34
N VAL A 61 -4.68 4.63 12.17
CA VAL A 61 -4.24 3.24 12.17
C VAL A 61 -3.19 3.08 13.25
N ASP A 62 -3.34 2.04 14.05
CA ASP A 62 -2.37 1.73 15.10
C ASP A 62 -1.01 1.47 14.46
N GLY A 63 0.02 2.13 14.96
CA GLY A 63 1.35 2.00 14.42
C GLY A 63 1.69 3.01 13.33
N TYR A 64 0.70 3.73 12.81
CA TYR A 64 0.93 4.78 11.82
C TYR A 64 0.51 6.12 12.44
N ARG A 65 1.40 7.11 12.35
CA ARG A 65 1.21 8.33 13.14
C ARG A 65 0.31 9.37 12.51
N TYR A 66 0.07 9.31 11.21
CA TYR A 66 -0.66 10.38 10.54
C TYR A 66 -2.11 10.03 10.31
N ARG A 67 -2.94 11.05 10.21
CA ARG A 67 -4.34 10.87 9.82
C ARG A 67 -4.41 10.48 8.36
N ILE A 68 -5.38 9.64 8.04
CA ILE A 68 -5.61 9.22 6.67
C ILE A 68 -6.96 9.77 6.25
N PRO A 69 -7.00 10.72 5.30
CA PRO A 69 -8.28 11.27 4.88
C PRO A 69 -9.22 10.19 4.38
N ALA A 70 -10.46 10.22 4.83
CA ALA A 70 -11.42 9.20 4.43
C ALA A 70 -11.65 9.18 2.93
N LYS A 71 -11.53 10.33 2.29
CA LYS A 71 -11.70 10.40 0.84
C LYS A 71 -10.63 9.65 0.07
N ASP A 72 -9.51 9.36 0.71
CA ASP A 72 -8.41 8.66 0.06
C ASP A 72 -8.47 7.15 0.25
N ALA A 73 -9.42 6.66 1.03
CA ALA A 73 -9.58 5.22 1.22
C ALA A 73 -10.08 4.58 -0.06
N LEU A 74 -9.47 3.45 -0.41
CA LEU A 74 -9.81 2.71 -1.61
C LEU A 74 -10.52 1.42 -1.24
N PRO A 75 -11.40 0.92 -2.11
CA PRO A 75 -12.09 -0.34 -1.80
C PRO A 75 -11.14 -1.52 -1.84
N SER A 76 -11.18 -2.32 -0.80
CA SER A 76 -10.43 -3.56 -0.74
C SER A 76 -11.20 -4.65 -1.45
N GLN A 77 -10.52 -5.40 -2.29
CA GLN A 77 -11.17 -6.45 -3.07
C GLN A 77 -11.19 -7.79 -2.33
N ASP A 78 -10.41 -7.91 -1.28
CA ASP A 78 -10.37 -9.17 -0.53
C ASP A 78 -11.05 -9.07 0.84
N GLY A 79 -11.62 -7.91 1.15
CA GLY A 79 -12.32 -7.75 2.42
C GLY A 79 -11.42 -7.41 3.60
N ASP A 80 -10.16 -7.18 3.36
CA ASP A 80 -9.20 -6.87 4.43
C ASP A 80 -8.73 -5.43 4.34
N TYR A 81 -8.12 -4.95 5.43
CA TYR A 81 -7.53 -3.63 5.49
C TYR A 81 -6.05 -3.72 5.11
N TRP A 82 -5.58 -2.78 4.30
CA TRP A 82 -4.19 -2.71 3.87
C TRP A 82 -3.73 -1.27 3.88
N ILE A 83 -2.49 -1.03 4.29
CA ILE A 83 -1.92 0.31 4.23
C ILE A 83 -0.50 0.22 3.67
N PHE A 84 -0.16 1.17 2.81
CA PHE A 84 1.16 1.26 2.22
C PHE A 84 1.80 2.56 2.66
N TYR A 85 2.90 2.47 3.36
CA TYR A 85 3.71 3.62 3.74
C TYR A 85 5.12 3.15 3.98
N ARG A 86 6.06 4.06 3.99
CA ARG A 86 7.46 3.73 4.20
C ARG A 86 7.91 4.21 5.57
N ASP A 87 8.59 3.34 6.30
CA ASP A 87 9.25 3.70 7.55
C ASP A 87 10.62 4.27 7.23
N GLY A 88 10.93 5.40 7.85
CA GLY A 88 12.24 6.01 7.70
C GLY A 88 13.05 5.86 8.95
N GLN A 89 14.19 6.52 8.96
CA GLN A 89 15.08 6.48 10.10
C GLN A 89 14.53 7.28 11.26
N GLY A 90 14.87 6.86 12.46
CA GLY A 90 14.47 7.59 13.66
C GLY A 90 12.98 7.58 13.94
N GLY A 91 12.30 6.57 13.44
CA GLY A 91 10.86 6.47 13.68
C GLY A 91 10.01 7.33 12.78
N SER A 92 10.60 7.94 11.76
CA SER A 92 9.83 8.72 10.80
C SER A 92 8.98 7.80 9.92
N GLN A 93 7.91 8.35 9.38
CA GLN A 93 7.02 7.61 8.49
C GLN A 93 6.62 8.52 7.35
N SER A 94 6.48 7.96 6.15
CA SER A 94 6.05 8.72 5.01
C SER A 94 4.55 8.97 5.06
N ILE A 95 4.07 9.82 4.16
CA ILE A 95 2.62 9.89 3.92
C ILE A 95 2.16 8.54 3.42
N VAL A 96 0.86 8.27 3.57
CA VAL A 96 0.30 7.02 3.09
C VAL A 96 0.25 7.06 1.56
N TYR A 97 0.72 5.97 0.95
CA TYR A 97 0.64 5.85 -0.51
C TYR A 97 -0.71 5.29 -0.94
N CYS A 98 -1.16 4.24 -0.27
CA CYS A 98 -2.45 3.62 -0.55
C CYS A 98 -3.01 3.09 0.77
N PHE A 99 -4.33 3.21 0.92
CA PHE A 99 -5.02 2.70 2.09
C PHE A 99 -6.30 2.03 1.60
N PHE A 100 -6.45 0.74 1.90
CA PHE A 100 -7.59 -0.04 1.43
C PHE A 100 -8.46 -0.43 2.61
N VAL A 101 -9.77 -0.26 2.43
CA VAL A 101 -10.74 -0.65 3.45
C VAL A 101 -11.78 -1.58 2.83
N PRO A 102 -12.30 -2.54 3.61
CA PRO A 102 -13.40 -3.37 3.11
C PRO A 102 -14.62 -2.51 2.83
N MET A 103 -15.30 -2.81 1.74
CA MET A 103 -16.55 -2.13 1.43
C MET A 103 -17.68 -2.95 2.00
N ASN A 104 -18.36 -2.40 2.97
CA ASN A 104 -19.52 -3.04 3.57
C ASN A 104 -20.78 -2.47 2.94
N PHE A 105 -21.58 -3.35 2.43
CA PHE A 105 -22.83 -2.95 1.80
C PHE A 105 -24.02 -3.52 2.52
#